data_f4d1d6823b267b2beff6dc2dcfe0305f
#
_entry.id   f4d1d6823b267b2beff6dc2dcfe0305f
#
_cell.length_a   1.000
_cell.length_b   1.000
_cell.length_c   1.000
_cell.angle_alpha   90.00
_cell.angle_beta   90.00
_cell.angle_gamma   90.00
#
_symmetry.space_group_name_H-M   'P 1'
#
loop_
_entity.id
_entity.type
_entity.pdbx_description
1 polymer ?
#
loop_
_entity_poly.entity_id
_entity_poly.type
_entity_poly.pdbx_seq_one_letter_code
_entity_poly.pdbx_strand_id
1 'polypeptide(L)'
;MPAKFILRLTPPIEGRLAPLHKIWFNAVGGRMLKRKTRFLKTGKLEIRILKKFLERNTILDPRVVIGPEIGEDAAVIDPGRSADRYWVVTSDPITFTTEMIGYYGVVVNLNDIAMMGAIPKWFSAVLLFPEGSDLKGIEKVFRQIHDACHRFKVSFIGGHTEITPGIKKMILSGHMIGEVKKEKLVTAGGARPGDFLLLVKGVCIEGTSIMAREKEAELLKRGIPSSVIRKAKRFIFDPGIEVLRPARIACEVSSVHAMHDPTEGGLINGMIEMAWASDTEIEVDLEKVLIYKESRLLCQEFGMDPLGTIASGALLLAVPPSDLMPIRKAFRKNSIPFGVIGKVRKGPARVLRIDPKGSKELKPLPRDEILKIYD
;
A
#
# COMPACT_ATOMS: atom_id res chain seq x y z
N MET A 1 -64.12 10.43 -19.58
CA MET A 1 -63.89 11.77 -18.97
C MET A 1 -62.61 11.65 -18.11
N PRO A 2 -61.51 12.31 -18.44
CA PRO A 2 -60.30 12.28 -17.60
C PRO A 2 -60.31 13.45 -16.61
N ALA A 3 -60.05 13.14 -15.35
CA ALA A 3 -59.87 14.11 -14.27
C ALA A 3 -58.53 14.84 -14.41
N LYS A 4 -58.61 16.17 -14.50
CA LYS A 4 -57.44 17.08 -14.48
C LYS A 4 -56.95 17.21 -13.03
N PHE A 5 -55.73 16.80 -12.75
CA PHE A 5 -55.02 17.17 -11.54
C PHE A 5 -54.34 18.53 -11.76
N ILE A 6 -54.77 19.52 -11.02
CA ILE A 6 -54.17 20.85 -10.97
C ILE A 6 -53.08 20.83 -9.89
N LEU A 7 -51.81 20.87 -10.32
CA LEU A 7 -50.68 21.13 -9.42
C LEU A 7 -50.70 22.62 -9.04
N ARG A 8 -50.95 22.93 -7.76
CA ARG A 8 -50.70 24.23 -7.19
C ARG A 8 -49.18 24.41 -6.97
N LEU A 9 -48.60 25.30 -7.74
CA LEU A 9 -47.26 25.81 -7.53
C LEU A 9 -47.27 26.72 -6.29
N THR A 10 -46.51 26.38 -5.26
CA THR A 10 -46.19 27.30 -4.16
C THR A 10 -45.12 28.30 -4.61
N PRO A 11 -45.18 29.54 -4.17
CA PRO A 11 -44.19 30.57 -4.56
C PRO A 11 -42.80 30.30 -3.98
N PRO A 12 -41.72 30.80 -4.60
CA PRO A 12 -40.37 30.61 -4.11
C PRO A 12 -40.15 31.35 -2.79
N ILE A 13 -39.60 30.63 -1.81
CA ILE A 13 -39.11 31.24 -0.57
C ILE A 13 -37.78 31.92 -0.87
N GLU A 14 -37.80 33.24 -1.07
CA GLU A 14 -36.59 34.06 -1.01
C GLU A 14 -36.10 34.17 0.44
N GLY A 15 -35.31 33.18 0.89
CA GLY A 15 -34.56 33.24 2.12
C GLY A 15 -33.07 33.34 1.79
N ARG A 16 -32.44 34.47 2.09
CA ARG A 16 -31.01 34.67 2.01
C ARG A 16 -30.31 33.57 2.84
N LEU A 17 -29.70 32.64 2.17
CA LEU A 17 -28.77 31.68 2.78
C LEU A 17 -27.56 32.46 3.32
N ALA A 18 -27.54 32.73 4.61
CA ALA A 18 -26.32 33.13 5.31
C ALA A 18 -25.30 31.99 5.20
N PRO A 19 -24.03 32.27 4.92
CA PRO A 19 -23.03 31.24 4.76
C PRO A 19 -22.85 30.44 6.07
N LEU A 20 -23.06 29.13 6.02
CA LEU A 20 -23.03 28.20 7.15
C LEU A 20 -21.76 28.25 8.00
N HIS A 21 -20.71 28.92 7.56
CA HIS A 21 -19.48 29.10 8.35
C HIS A 21 -19.58 30.13 9.48
N LYS A 22 -20.67 30.93 9.57
CA LYS A 22 -20.89 31.89 10.67
C LYS A 22 -21.68 31.35 11.86
N ILE A 23 -22.35 30.23 11.74
CA ILE A 23 -23.21 29.68 12.81
C ILE A 23 -22.41 28.93 13.90
N TRP A 24 -21.20 28.48 13.60
CA TRP A 24 -20.33 27.76 14.56
C TRP A 24 -19.47 28.68 15.46
N PHE A 25 -19.50 30.00 15.26
CA PHE A 25 -18.54 30.93 15.88
C PHE A 25 -18.98 31.52 17.23
N ASN A 26 -20.24 31.35 17.65
CA ASN A 26 -20.77 32.05 18.82
C ASN A 26 -21.02 31.20 20.09
N ALA A 27 -20.57 29.93 20.12
CA ALA A 27 -20.87 29.05 21.27
C ALA A 27 -19.72 28.83 22.25
N VAL A 28 -18.51 29.34 22.00
CA VAL A 28 -17.39 29.20 22.97
C VAL A 28 -16.60 30.50 23.03
N GLY A 29 -16.86 31.31 24.05
CA GLY A 29 -16.02 32.47 24.40
C GLY A 29 -14.61 32.03 24.74
N GLY A 30 -13.64 32.24 23.87
CA GLY A 30 -12.26 31.91 24.13
C GLY A 30 -11.33 32.32 22.97
N ARG A 31 -10.36 33.15 23.27
CA ARG A 31 -9.26 33.67 22.48
C ARG A 31 -9.04 32.96 21.14
N MET A 32 -9.21 33.70 20.04
CA MET A 32 -8.78 33.31 18.68
C MET A 32 -7.28 33.03 18.67
N LEU A 33 -6.87 31.80 18.98
CA LEU A 33 -5.57 31.30 18.55
C LEU A 33 -5.60 31.24 17.02
N LYS A 34 -4.87 32.12 16.35
CA LYS A 34 -4.58 32.01 14.92
C LYS A 34 -3.90 30.65 14.68
N ARG A 35 -4.69 29.60 14.43
CA ARG A 35 -4.13 28.32 13.96
C ARG A 35 -3.46 28.62 12.62
N LYS A 36 -2.13 28.61 12.59
CA LYS A 36 -1.38 28.66 11.33
C LYS A 36 -1.89 27.52 10.46
N THR A 37 -2.46 27.85 9.32
CA THR A 37 -2.84 26.86 8.31
C THR A 37 -1.58 26.08 7.95
N ARG A 38 -1.57 24.76 8.23
CA ARG A 38 -0.46 23.88 7.89
C ARG A 38 -0.73 23.35 6.49
N PHE A 39 0.02 23.79 5.51
CA PHE A 39 0.03 23.20 4.18
C PHE A 39 0.81 21.88 4.23
N LEU A 40 0.24 20.82 3.63
CA LEU A 40 0.85 19.51 3.57
C LEU A 40 1.77 19.43 2.36
N LYS A 41 2.84 18.67 2.50
CA LYS A 41 3.75 18.33 1.39
C LYS A 41 3.22 17.12 0.61
N THR A 42 3.72 16.93 -0.61
CA THR A 42 3.45 15.76 -1.44
C THR A 42 3.83 14.45 -0.71
N GLY A 43 3.01 13.42 -0.87
CA GLY A 43 3.20 12.07 -0.32
C GLY A 43 1.99 11.57 0.44
N LYS A 44 2.06 10.34 0.94
CA LYS A 44 1.04 9.73 1.82
C LYS A 44 0.80 10.62 3.04
N LEU A 45 -0.43 10.73 3.48
CA LEU A 45 -0.75 11.50 4.68
C LEU A 45 -0.02 10.90 5.89
N GLU A 46 0.57 11.77 6.73
CA GLU A 46 1.24 11.31 7.96
C GLU A 46 0.33 10.37 8.74
N ILE A 47 0.84 9.21 9.11
CA ILE A 47 0.08 8.11 9.71
C ILE A 47 -0.71 8.54 10.98
N ARG A 48 -0.12 9.43 11.82
CA ARG A 48 -0.79 9.99 13.00
C ARG A 48 -1.96 10.91 12.66
N ILE A 49 -1.91 11.58 11.50
CA ILE A 49 -3.00 12.44 11.02
C ILE A 49 -4.10 11.56 10.44
N LEU A 50 -3.74 10.58 9.62
CA LEU A 50 -4.66 9.62 9.03
C LEU A 50 -5.45 8.90 10.12
N LYS A 51 -4.78 8.38 11.15
CA LYS A 51 -5.41 7.71 12.29
C LYS A 51 -6.55 8.54 12.91
N LYS A 52 -6.35 9.84 13.13
CA LYS A 52 -7.38 10.74 13.67
C LYS A 52 -8.62 10.87 12.79
N PHE A 53 -8.47 10.73 11.47
CA PHE A 53 -9.61 10.74 10.55
C PHE A 53 -10.33 9.39 10.55
N LEU A 54 -9.58 8.29 10.54
CA LEU A 54 -10.14 6.94 10.55
C LEU A 54 -10.90 6.64 11.86
N GLU A 55 -10.39 7.08 13.02
CA GLU A 55 -11.06 6.94 14.33
C GLU A 55 -12.43 7.63 14.40
N ARG A 56 -12.74 8.54 13.47
CA ARG A 56 -14.05 9.21 13.38
C ARG A 56 -15.02 8.49 12.44
N ASN A 57 -14.53 7.49 11.74
CA ASN A 57 -15.37 6.72 10.83
C ASN A 57 -16.33 5.84 11.62
N THR A 58 -17.57 5.77 11.17
CA THR A 58 -18.59 4.88 11.76
C THR A 58 -18.94 3.81 10.73
N ILE A 59 -18.67 2.55 11.08
CA ILE A 59 -19.09 1.41 10.30
C ILE A 59 -20.57 1.15 10.57
N LEU A 60 -21.41 1.28 9.56
CA LEU A 60 -22.87 1.13 9.69
C LEU A 60 -23.34 -0.31 9.39
N ASP A 61 -22.64 -1.02 8.52
CA ASP A 61 -22.97 -2.40 8.15
C ASP A 61 -22.20 -3.38 9.03
N PRO A 62 -22.88 -4.21 9.86
CA PRO A 62 -22.23 -5.17 10.75
C PRO A 62 -21.50 -6.31 10.03
N ARG A 63 -21.64 -6.42 8.72
CA ARG A 63 -20.87 -7.38 7.91
C ARG A 63 -19.44 -6.92 7.64
N VAL A 64 -19.09 -5.68 7.90
CA VAL A 64 -17.70 -5.23 7.85
C VAL A 64 -16.97 -5.80 9.05
N VAL A 65 -16.14 -6.81 8.81
CA VAL A 65 -15.33 -7.53 9.82
C VAL A 65 -14.08 -6.75 10.17
N ILE A 66 -13.41 -6.18 9.15
CA ILE A 66 -12.27 -5.28 9.28
C ILE A 66 -12.57 -4.06 8.41
N GLY A 67 -12.55 -2.89 9.03
CA GLY A 67 -12.74 -1.60 8.38
C GLY A 67 -11.41 -0.90 8.12
N PRO A 68 -11.43 0.44 7.91
CA PRO A 68 -10.24 1.22 7.66
C PRO A 68 -9.43 1.41 8.96
N GLU A 69 -8.36 0.66 9.12
CA GLU A 69 -7.45 0.70 10.28
C GLU A 69 -6.00 0.93 9.84
N ILE A 70 -5.18 1.47 10.74
CA ILE A 70 -3.75 1.66 10.46
C ILE A 70 -3.04 0.32 10.48
N GLY A 71 -2.31 0.03 9.39
CA GLY A 71 -1.53 -1.19 9.22
C GLY A 71 -2.29 -2.35 8.58
N GLU A 72 -3.61 -2.25 8.44
CA GLU A 72 -4.37 -3.24 7.68
C GLU A 72 -4.39 -2.87 6.18
N ASP A 73 -4.06 -3.83 5.32
CA ASP A 73 -3.85 -3.62 3.89
C ASP A 73 -5.18 -3.62 3.10
N ALA A 74 -6.24 -4.20 3.65
CA ALA A 74 -7.54 -4.28 2.99
C ALA A 74 -8.71 -4.38 3.99
N ALA A 75 -9.89 -3.96 3.55
CA ALA A 75 -11.13 -4.19 4.28
C ALA A 75 -11.62 -5.63 4.11
N VAL A 76 -12.30 -6.17 5.14
CA VAL A 76 -12.88 -7.53 5.13
C VAL A 76 -14.38 -7.45 5.35
N ILE A 77 -15.14 -8.08 4.46
CA ILE A 77 -16.61 -8.08 4.49
C ILE A 77 -17.12 -9.53 4.55
N ASP A 78 -18.05 -9.80 5.46
CA ASP A 78 -18.79 -11.07 5.51
C ASP A 78 -19.98 -11.02 4.56
N PRO A 79 -19.99 -11.79 3.46
CA PRO A 79 -21.12 -11.77 2.52
C PRO A 79 -22.40 -12.40 3.07
N GLY A 80 -22.34 -13.07 4.23
CA GLY A 80 -23.51 -13.63 4.89
C GLY A 80 -23.24 -14.94 5.64
N ARG A 81 -24.21 -15.35 6.46
CA ARG A 81 -24.06 -16.49 7.39
C ARG A 81 -23.78 -17.84 6.71
N SER A 82 -24.25 -18.04 5.48
CA SER A 82 -24.03 -19.28 4.72
C SER A 82 -22.70 -19.32 3.97
N ALA A 83 -21.97 -18.20 3.91
CA ALA A 83 -20.68 -18.14 3.22
C ALA A 83 -19.55 -18.67 4.10
N ASP A 84 -18.70 -19.53 3.54
CA ASP A 84 -17.46 -20.03 4.19
C ASP A 84 -16.27 -19.08 3.98
N ARG A 85 -16.46 -17.97 3.20
CA ARG A 85 -15.44 -17.02 2.81
C ARG A 85 -15.81 -15.61 3.16
N TYR A 86 -14.77 -14.80 3.40
CA TYR A 86 -14.86 -13.35 3.40
C TYR A 86 -14.51 -12.78 2.03
N TRP A 87 -15.07 -11.63 1.71
CA TRP A 87 -14.58 -10.75 0.66
C TRP A 87 -13.52 -9.82 1.26
N VAL A 88 -12.43 -9.69 0.53
CA VAL A 88 -11.32 -8.77 0.86
C VAL A 88 -11.29 -7.71 -0.23
N VAL A 89 -11.31 -6.44 0.16
CA VAL A 89 -11.47 -5.30 -0.76
C VAL A 89 -10.42 -4.26 -0.46
N THR A 90 -9.69 -3.86 -1.49
CA THR A 90 -8.71 -2.77 -1.41
C THR A 90 -8.83 -1.78 -2.55
N SER A 91 -8.19 -0.62 -2.40
CA SER A 91 -8.13 0.41 -3.43
C SER A 91 -6.87 1.25 -3.28
N ASP A 92 -5.94 1.10 -4.23
CA ASP A 92 -4.70 1.87 -4.26
C ASP A 92 -4.47 2.59 -5.58
N PRO A 93 -4.01 3.86 -5.53
CA PRO A 93 -3.63 4.63 -6.70
C PRO A 93 -2.15 4.44 -7.06
N ILE A 94 -1.83 4.60 -8.34
CA ILE A 94 -0.45 4.73 -8.84
C ILE A 94 -0.23 6.17 -9.29
N THR A 95 0.70 6.85 -8.61
CA THR A 95 0.96 8.29 -8.80
C THR A 95 2.42 8.64 -9.06
N PHE A 96 3.38 7.76 -8.76
CA PHE A 96 4.81 8.04 -8.87
C PHE A 96 5.42 7.70 -10.22
N THR A 97 4.83 6.83 -11.00
CA THR A 97 5.33 6.46 -12.33
C THR A 97 4.21 6.38 -13.35
N THR A 98 4.53 6.63 -14.60
CA THR A 98 3.63 6.47 -15.74
C THR A 98 4.01 5.30 -16.63
N GLU A 99 5.30 4.93 -16.65
CA GLU A 99 5.76 3.75 -17.37
C GLU A 99 5.32 2.48 -16.62
N MET A 100 4.69 1.55 -17.33
CA MET A 100 4.13 0.31 -16.76
C MET A 100 2.99 0.50 -15.74
N ILE A 101 2.34 1.66 -15.74
CA ILE A 101 1.32 2.03 -14.75
C ILE A 101 0.17 1.01 -14.65
N GLY A 102 -0.25 0.41 -15.77
CA GLY A 102 -1.27 -0.65 -15.76
C GLY A 102 -0.83 -1.91 -15.02
N TYR A 103 0.46 -2.30 -15.15
CA TYR A 103 1.00 -3.43 -14.40
C TYR A 103 1.11 -3.12 -12.91
N TYR A 104 1.64 -1.93 -12.55
CA TYR A 104 1.70 -1.49 -11.15
C TYR A 104 0.31 -1.48 -10.51
N GLY A 105 -0.69 -0.91 -11.17
CA GLY A 105 -2.05 -0.81 -10.63
C GLY A 105 -2.68 -2.16 -10.32
N VAL A 106 -2.45 -3.17 -11.16
CA VAL A 106 -2.93 -4.53 -10.86
C VAL A 106 -2.14 -5.14 -9.72
N VAL A 107 -0.79 -5.05 -9.73
CA VAL A 107 0.07 -5.81 -8.80
C VAL A 107 0.05 -5.22 -7.39
N VAL A 108 0.03 -3.90 -7.23
CA VAL A 108 -0.05 -3.29 -5.90
C VAL A 108 -1.35 -3.71 -5.21
N ASN A 109 -2.50 -3.52 -5.87
CA ASN A 109 -3.78 -3.94 -5.30
C ASN A 109 -3.88 -5.47 -5.08
N LEU A 110 -3.21 -6.27 -5.91
CA LEU A 110 -3.13 -7.72 -5.73
C LEU A 110 -2.33 -8.10 -4.48
N ASN A 111 -1.28 -7.34 -4.17
CA ASN A 111 -0.47 -7.57 -2.98
C ASN A 111 -1.28 -7.37 -1.70
N ASP A 112 -2.08 -6.29 -1.60
CA ASP A 112 -2.93 -6.04 -0.43
C ASP A 112 -3.89 -7.21 -0.17
N ILE A 113 -4.52 -7.72 -1.24
CA ILE A 113 -5.36 -8.92 -1.14
C ILE A 113 -4.57 -10.11 -0.60
N ALA A 114 -3.33 -10.27 -1.07
CA ALA A 114 -2.48 -11.38 -0.64
C ALA A 114 -2.07 -11.27 0.84
N MET A 115 -1.92 -10.05 1.38
CA MET A 115 -1.60 -9.81 2.80
C MET A 115 -2.69 -10.33 3.73
N MET A 116 -3.92 -10.34 3.26
CA MET A 116 -5.05 -10.88 4.01
C MET A 116 -5.20 -12.43 3.87
N GLY A 117 -4.21 -13.11 3.28
CA GLY A 117 -4.30 -14.56 2.95
C GLY A 117 -5.32 -14.87 1.85
N ALA A 118 -5.81 -13.85 1.16
CA ALA A 118 -6.87 -13.97 0.16
C ALA A 118 -6.34 -14.26 -1.24
N ILE A 119 -7.22 -14.77 -2.08
CA ILE A 119 -6.98 -15.01 -3.50
C ILE A 119 -7.66 -13.88 -4.29
N PRO A 120 -6.90 -13.04 -5.02
CA PRO A 120 -7.48 -11.98 -5.85
C PRO A 120 -8.35 -12.58 -6.95
N LYS A 121 -9.49 -11.93 -7.25
CA LYS A 121 -10.52 -12.43 -8.20
C LYS A 121 -10.89 -11.39 -9.25
N TRP A 122 -11.24 -10.19 -8.81
CA TRP A 122 -11.79 -9.14 -9.66
C TRP A 122 -11.03 -7.85 -9.48
N PHE A 123 -10.72 -7.22 -10.59
CA PHE A 123 -10.05 -5.93 -10.65
C PHE A 123 -10.88 -4.93 -11.46
N SER A 124 -11.02 -3.72 -10.96
CA SER A 124 -11.52 -2.57 -11.70
C SER A 124 -10.57 -1.40 -11.56
N ALA A 125 -10.63 -0.42 -12.47
CA ALA A 125 -9.74 0.72 -12.42
C ALA A 125 -10.40 2.01 -12.91
N VAL A 126 -10.07 3.12 -12.24
CA VAL A 126 -10.29 4.47 -12.75
C VAL A 126 -9.00 4.94 -13.40
N LEU A 127 -9.08 5.32 -14.68
CA LEU A 127 -7.96 5.75 -15.52
C LEU A 127 -8.16 7.22 -15.90
N LEU A 128 -7.35 8.11 -15.34
CA LEU A 128 -7.40 9.54 -15.62
C LEU A 128 -6.18 9.92 -16.45
N PHE A 129 -6.41 10.27 -17.71
CA PHE A 129 -5.36 10.68 -18.65
C PHE A 129 -5.32 12.21 -18.77
N PRO A 130 -4.14 12.82 -18.84
CA PRO A 130 -4.03 14.26 -19.10
C PRO A 130 -4.51 14.62 -20.51
N GLU A 131 -4.90 15.86 -20.69
CA GLU A 131 -5.18 16.43 -22.02
C GLU A 131 -3.97 16.22 -22.96
N GLY A 132 -4.22 15.90 -24.22
CA GLY A 132 -3.18 15.59 -25.22
C GLY A 132 -2.67 14.15 -25.20
N SER A 133 -3.24 13.27 -24.36
CA SER A 133 -2.92 11.83 -24.41
C SER A 133 -3.33 11.23 -25.74
N ASP A 134 -2.43 10.43 -26.34
CA ASP A 134 -2.70 9.74 -27.60
C ASP A 134 -3.33 8.35 -27.39
N LEU A 135 -4.05 7.88 -28.40
CA LEU A 135 -4.75 6.60 -28.34
C LEU A 135 -3.79 5.41 -28.12
N LYS A 136 -2.56 5.46 -28.71
CA LYS A 136 -1.58 4.39 -28.54
C LYS A 136 -1.09 4.27 -27.10
N GLY A 137 -0.91 5.40 -26.41
CA GLY A 137 -0.57 5.44 -25.00
C GLY A 137 -1.69 4.82 -24.14
N ILE A 138 -2.95 5.16 -24.45
CA ILE A 138 -4.12 4.59 -23.76
C ILE A 138 -4.19 3.07 -24.00
N GLU A 139 -4.08 2.61 -25.25
CA GLU A 139 -4.06 1.18 -25.61
C GLU A 139 -2.95 0.41 -24.88
N LYS A 140 -1.76 1.03 -24.76
CA LYS A 140 -0.63 0.45 -24.03
C LYS A 140 -0.98 0.19 -22.57
N VAL A 141 -1.68 1.11 -21.90
CA VAL A 141 -2.10 0.96 -20.51
C VAL A 141 -3.12 -0.17 -20.37
N PHE A 142 -4.14 -0.21 -21.21
CA PHE A 142 -5.11 -1.31 -21.21
C PHE A 142 -4.45 -2.67 -21.44
N ARG A 143 -3.49 -2.74 -22.37
CA ARG A 143 -2.73 -3.99 -22.60
C ARG A 143 -1.95 -4.40 -21.34
N GLN A 144 -1.29 -3.48 -20.66
CA GLN A 144 -0.59 -3.76 -19.40
C GLN A 144 -1.55 -4.32 -18.33
N ILE A 145 -2.75 -3.75 -18.20
CA ILE A 145 -3.79 -4.24 -17.27
C ILE A 145 -4.22 -5.66 -17.66
N HIS A 146 -4.56 -5.87 -18.94
CA HIS A 146 -5.02 -7.18 -19.42
C HIS A 146 -3.96 -8.26 -19.23
N ASP A 147 -2.69 -7.96 -19.60
CA ASP A 147 -1.58 -8.90 -19.46
C ASP A 147 -1.32 -9.27 -18.00
N ALA A 148 -1.37 -8.27 -17.10
CA ALA A 148 -1.23 -8.51 -15.67
C ALA A 148 -2.41 -9.32 -15.10
N CYS A 149 -3.64 -8.95 -15.42
CA CYS A 149 -4.84 -9.68 -15.00
C CYS A 149 -4.81 -11.13 -15.49
N HIS A 150 -4.45 -11.36 -16.75
CA HIS A 150 -4.30 -12.70 -17.31
C HIS A 150 -3.23 -13.53 -16.59
N ARG A 151 -2.04 -12.91 -16.36
CA ARG A 151 -0.93 -13.55 -15.65
C ARG A 151 -1.32 -14.04 -14.25
N PHE A 152 -2.10 -13.24 -13.51
CA PHE A 152 -2.50 -13.55 -12.14
C PHE A 152 -3.88 -14.20 -12.02
N LYS A 153 -4.54 -14.50 -13.15
CA LYS A 153 -5.88 -15.11 -13.21
C LYS A 153 -6.95 -14.26 -12.50
N VAL A 154 -6.86 -12.96 -12.65
CA VAL A 154 -7.80 -11.96 -12.15
C VAL A 154 -8.69 -11.52 -13.32
N SER A 155 -9.99 -11.35 -13.09
CA SER A 155 -10.90 -10.81 -14.10
C SER A 155 -10.91 -9.29 -14.04
N PHE A 156 -10.59 -8.61 -15.14
CA PHE A 156 -10.81 -7.17 -15.26
C PHE A 156 -12.32 -6.94 -15.51
N ILE A 157 -12.99 -6.30 -14.56
CA ILE A 157 -14.46 -6.17 -14.55
C ILE A 157 -14.95 -4.77 -14.94
N GLY A 158 -14.04 -3.86 -15.34
CA GLY A 158 -14.39 -2.52 -15.81
C GLY A 158 -13.82 -1.41 -14.95
N GLY A 159 -14.54 -0.29 -14.88
CA GLY A 159 -14.11 0.92 -14.20
C GLY A 159 -14.53 2.17 -14.97
N HIS A 160 -13.71 3.23 -14.94
CA HIS A 160 -13.95 4.47 -15.66
C HIS A 160 -12.68 4.92 -16.38
N THR A 161 -12.83 5.53 -17.57
CA THR A 161 -11.70 6.07 -18.34
C THR A 161 -12.05 7.46 -18.85
N GLU A 162 -11.19 8.44 -18.60
CA GLU A 162 -11.47 9.83 -18.87
C GLU A 162 -10.20 10.60 -19.28
N ILE A 163 -10.36 11.58 -20.16
CA ILE A 163 -9.37 12.63 -20.39
C ILE A 163 -9.69 13.77 -19.43
N THR A 164 -8.83 13.95 -18.41
CA THR A 164 -9.12 14.80 -17.25
C THR A 164 -8.34 16.13 -17.33
N PRO A 165 -9.01 17.27 -17.24
CA PRO A 165 -8.34 18.57 -17.23
C PRO A 165 -7.52 18.78 -15.94
N GLY A 166 -6.44 19.55 -16.06
CA GLY A 166 -5.64 20.01 -14.90
C GLY A 166 -4.67 19.00 -14.31
N ILE A 167 -4.64 17.75 -14.75
CA ILE A 167 -3.60 16.79 -14.36
C ILE A 167 -2.44 16.81 -15.37
N LYS A 168 -1.21 16.64 -14.86
CA LYS A 168 0.00 16.67 -15.71
C LYS A 168 0.51 15.28 -16.07
N LYS A 169 0.17 14.28 -15.30
CA LYS A 169 0.55 12.88 -15.49
C LYS A 169 -0.70 12.02 -15.34
N MET A 170 -0.72 10.89 -16.03
CA MET A 170 -1.75 9.88 -15.84
C MET A 170 -1.80 9.42 -14.39
N ILE A 171 -3.03 9.20 -13.89
CA ILE A 171 -3.32 8.57 -12.61
C ILE A 171 -4.15 7.31 -12.88
N LEU A 172 -3.78 6.23 -12.23
CA LEU A 172 -4.58 5.00 -12.17
C LEU A 172 -4.95 4.76 -10.72
N SER A 173 -6.24 4.62 -10.42
CA SER A 173 -6.72 4.10 -9.14
C SER A 173 -7.30 2.71 -9.36
N GLY A 174 -6.63 1.70 -8.79
CA GLY A 174 -7.07 0.32 -8.84
C GLY A 174 -8.02 -0.02 -7.70
N HIS A 175 -8.91 -0.99 -7.94
CA HIS A 175 -9.77 -1.59 -6.92
C HIS A 175 -9.73 -3.10 -7.12
N MET A 176 -9.37 -3.85 -6.08
CA MET A 176 -9.26 -5.30 -6.13
C MET A 176 -10.20 -5.93 -5.12
N ILE A 177 -10.86 -7.00 -5.54
CA ILE A 177 -11.65 -7.85 -4.65
C ILE A 177 -11.09 -9.25 -4.70
N GLY A 178 -10.89 -9.84 -3.53
CA GLY A 178 -10.46 -11.22 -3.36
C GLY A 178 -11.35 -11.99 -2.40
N GLU A 179 -11.04 -13.26 -2.24
CA GLU A 179 -11.75 -14.16 -1.33
C GLU A 179 -10.77 -14.92 -0.45
N VAL A 180 -11.09 -15.05 0.83
CA VAL A 180 -10.36 -15.87 1.79
C VAL A 180 -11.33 -16.74 2.59
N LYS A 181 -10.96 -17.98 2.87
CA LYS A 181 -11.72 -18.79 3.83
C LYS A 181 -11.67 -18.13 5.20
N LYS A 182 -12.79 -18.13 5.94
CA LYS A 182 -12.89 -17.45 7.24
C LYS A 182 -11.79 -17.85 8.23
N GLU A 183 -11.45 -19.16 8.25
CA GLU A 183 -10.39 -19.73 9.09
C GLU A 183 -8.96 -19.49 8.58
N LYS A 184 -8.79 -18.90 7.38
CA LYS A 184 -7.51 -18.61 6.74
C LYS A 184 -7.18 -17.12 6.64
N LEU A 185 -8.04 -16.28 7.20
CA LEU A 185 -7.79 -14.84 7.24
C LEU A 185 -6.50 -14.55 8.03
N VAL A 186 -5.63 -13.75 7.44
CA VAL A 186 -4.43 -13.20 8.08
C VAL A 186 -4.55 -11.69 8.07
N THR A 187 -4.04 -11.02 9.08
CA THR A 187 -4.05 -9.56 9.21
C THR A 187 -2.69 -9.06 9.69
N ALA A 188 -2.36 -7.80 9.48
CA ALA A 188 -1.14 -7.21 10.02
C ALA A 188 -1.17 -7.19 11.56
N GLY A 189 -2.37 -7.03 12.16
CA GLY A 189 -2.60 -7.05 13.60
C GLY A 189 -2.46 -8.42 14.26
N GLY A 190 -2.28 -9.50 13.51
CA GLY A 190 -2.16 -10.87 14.04
C GLY A 190 -0.83 -11.23 14.69
N ALA A 191 0.21 -10.39 14.63
CA ALA A 191 1.54 -10.69 15.16
C ALA A 191 1.52 -10.87 16.69
N ARG A 192 2.28 -11.86 17.20
CA ARG A 192 2.27 -12.27 18.61
C ARG A 192 3.66 -12.26 19.23
N PRO A 193 3.79 -11.91 20.49
CA PRO A 193 5.05 -12.06 21.22
C PRO A 193 5.60 -13.48 21.10
N GLY A 194 6.88 -13.58 20.71
CA GLY A 194 7.56 -14.86 20.44
C GLY A 194 7.74 -15.17 18.96
N ASP A 195 6.96 -14.54 18.07
CA ASP A 195 7.09 -14.72 16.62
C ASP A 195 8.45 -14.27 16.10
N PHE A 196 8.96 -14.98 15.10
CA PHE A 196 10.04 -14.47 14.26
C PHE A 196 9.50 -13.52 13.21
N LEU A 197 10.21 -12.41 13.02
CA LEU A 197 9.95 -11.49 11.89
C LEU A 197 10.83 -11.88 10.72
N LEU A 198 10.21 -12.26 9.62
CA LEU A 198 10.88 -12.57 8.36
C LEU A 198 10.65 -11.45 7.35
N LEU A 199 11.72 -11.12 6.62
CA LEU A 199 11.62 -10.34 5.39
C LEU A 199 11.80 -11.30 4.20
N VAL A 200 10.84 -11.32 3.30
CA VAL A 200 10.88 -12.08 2.06
C VAL A 200 11.21 -11.16 0.91
N LYS A 201 12.11 -11.58 0.04
CA LYS A 201 12.83 -10.79 -0.94
C LYS A 201 13.68 -9.69 -0.27
N GLY A 202 13.91 -8.58 -0.96
CA GLY A 202 14.64 -7.43 -0.43
C GLY A 202 13.76 -6.19 -0.39
N VAL A 203 14.32 -5.08 0.05
CA VAL A 203 13.64 -3.80 0.13
C VAL A 203 13.94 -2.90 -1.08
N CYS A 204 13.17 -1.84 -1.24
CA CYS A 204 13.35 -0.82 -2.30
C CYS A 204 13.26 -1.40 -3.73
N ILE A 205 12.55 -2.52 -3.95
CA ILE A 205 12.43 -3.14 -5.28
C ILE A 205 11.67 -2.20 -6.21
N GLU A 206 10.51 -1.74 -5.80
CA GLU A 206 9.69 -0.79 -6.54
C GLU A 206 10.43 0.53 -6.73
N GLY A 207 10.97 1.12 -5.65
CA GLY A 207 11.71 2.38 -5.71
C GLY A 207 12.88 2.33 -6.71
N THR A 208 13.61 1.21 -6.76
CA THR A 208 14.68 0.98 -7.73
C THR A 208 14.16 1.03 -9.16
N SER A 209 13.01 0.39 -9.43
CA SER A 209 12.39 0.41 -10.75
C SER A 209 11.90 1.80 -11.13
N ILE A 210 11.30 2.53 -10.20
CA ILE A 210 10.82 3.91 -10.42
C ILE A 210 11.98 4.84 -10.71
N MET A 211 13.04 4.85 -9.89
CA MET A 211 14.24 5.66 -10.12
C MET A 211 14.83 5.43 -11.52
N ALA A 212 15.01 4.17 -11.89
CA ALA A 212 15.58 3.81 -13.18
C ALA A 212 14.72 4.25 -14.38
N ARG A 213 13.39 4.35 -14.22
CA ARG A 213 12.44 4.77 -15.26
C ARG A 213 12.30 6.28 -15.33
N GLU A 214 12.03 6.89 -14.21
CA GLU A 214 11.71 8.33 -14.15
C GLU A 214 12.97 9.20 -14.27
N LYS A 215 14.17 8.67 -13.95
CA LYS A 215 15.44 9.41 -13.92
C LYS A 215 16.54 8.82 -14.80
N GLU A 216 16.19 8.02 -15.83
CA GLU A 216 17.19 7.37 -16.71
C GLU A 216 18.21 8.36 -17.29
N ALA A 217 17.75 9.47 -17.88
CA ALA A 217 18.63 10.46 -18.49
C ALA A 217 19.57 11.12 -17.46
N GLU A 218 19.08 11.34 -16.24
CA GLU A 218 19.87 11.89 -15.14
C GLU A 218 20.91 10.89 -14.65
N LEU A 219 20.52 9.64 -14.45
CA LEU A 219 21.42 8.55 -14.05
C LEU A 219 22.54 8.32 -15.05
N LEU A 220 22.25 8.38 -16.35
CA LEU A 220 23.26 8.30 -17.40
C LEU A 220 24.27 9.47 -17.33
N LYS A 221 23.78 10.71 -17.09
CA LYS A 221 24.65 11.89 -16.92
C LYS A 221 25.52 11.78 -15.68
N ARG A 222 25.06 11.12 -14.62
CA ARG A 222 25.82 10.83 -13.39
C ARG A 222 26.83 9.67 -13.56
N GLY A 223 26.90 9.06 -14.76
CA GLY A 223 27.84 7.98 -15.05
C GLY A 223 27.38 6.59 -14.67
N ILE A 224 26.11 6.40 -14.31
CA ILE A 224 25.57 5.07 -14.03
C ILE A 224 25.49 4.26 -15.33
N PRO A 225 26.10 3.06 -15.40
CA PRO A 225 26.11 2.25 -16.60
C PRO A 225 24.71 1.88 -17.09
N SER A 226 24.46 1.97 -18.40
CA SER A 226 23.17 1.61 -19.00
C SER A 226 22.73 0.19 -18.69
N SER A 227 23.66 -0.74 -18.46
CA SER A 227 23.38 -2.11 -18.05
C SER A 227 22.75 -2.19 -16.67
N VAL A 228 23.22 -1.36 -15.71
CA VAL A 228 22.66 -1.24 -14.36
C VAL A 228 21.24 -0.66 -14.43
N ILE A 229 21.05 0.41 -15.21
CA ILE A 229 19.73 1.04 -15.38
C ILE A 229 18.73 0.05 -15.99
N ARG A 230 19.14 -0.68 -17.06
CA ARG A 230 18.29 -1.73 -17.65
C ARG A 230 17.93 -2.82 -16.65
N LYS A 231 18.89 -3.25 -15.81
CA LYS A 231 18.63 -4.24 -14.76
C LYS A 231 17.67 -3.67 -13.70
N ALA A 232 17.89 -2.45 -13.24
CA ALA A 232 17.02 -1.77 -12.28
C ALA A 232 15.59 -1.59 -12.81
N LYS A 233 15.39 -1.24 -14.08
CA LYS A 233 14.06 -1.21 -14.72
C LYS A 233 13.35 -2.57 -14.69
N ARG A 234 14.09 -3.68 -14.74
CA ARG A 234 13.52 -5.03 -14.67
C ARG A 234 13.08 -5.44 -13.27
N PHE A 235 13.45 -4.69 -12.23
CA PHE A 235 13.08 -4.99 -10.85
C PHE A 235 11.58 -5.14 -10.64
N ILE A 236 10.76 -4.48 -11.46
CA ILE A 236 9.30 -4.70 -11.48
C ILE A 236 8.91 -6.16 -11.75
N PHE A 237 9.76 -6.95 -12.44
CA PHE A 237 9.52 -8.34 -12.82
C PHE A 237 10.49 -9.32 -12.13
N ASP A 238 11.73 -8.89 -11.88
CA ASP A 238 12.82 -9.69 -11.31
C ASP A 238 13.73 -8.77 -10.46
N PRO A 239 13.66 -8.89 -9.12
CA PRO A 239 13.02 -9.89 -8.28
C PRO A 239 11.47 -9.82 -8.24
N GLY A 240 10.87 -8.81 -8.87
CA GLY A 240 9.44 -8.63 -8.99
C GLY A 240 8.80 -7.93 -7.79
N ILE A 241 7.82 -7.04 -8.05
CA ILE A 241 7.06 -6.36 -7.01
C ILE A 241 5.88 -7.18 -6.49
N GLU A 242 5.56 -8.31 -7.09
CA GLU A 242 4.47 -9.21 -6.70
C GLU A 242 4.86 -10.03 -5.46
N VAL A 243 3.97 -10.12 -4.46
CA VAL A 243 4.15 -10.92 -3.24
C VAL A 243 3.08 -12.00 -3.04
N LEU A 244 2.12 -12.15 -3.95
CA LEU A 244 1.07 -13.17 -3.86
C LEU A 244 1.65 -14.60 -3.78
N ARG A 245 2.64 -14.92 -4.63
CA ARG A 245 3.26 -16.26 -4.64
C ARG A 245 3.95 -16.59 -3.32
N PRO A 246 4.86 -15.76 -2.77
CA PRO A 246 5.47 -16.04 -1.49
C PRO A 246 4.47 -16.05 -0.32
N ALA A 247 3.48 -15.16 -0.29
CA ALA A 247 2.43 -15.15 0.73
C ALA A 247 1.63 -16.46 0.74
N ARG A 248 1.18 -16.92 -0.44
CA ARG A 248 0.48 -18.20 -0.58
C ARG A 248 1.31 -19.37 -0.10
N ILE A 249 2.57 -19.46 -0.52
CA ILE A 249 3.47 -20.55 -0.08
C ILE A 249 3.62 -20.53 1.44
N ALA A 250 3.75 -19.37 2.07
CA ALA A 250 3.83 -19.25 3.51
C ALA A 250 2.54 -19.78 4.18
N CYS A 251 1.37 -19.36 3.74
CA CYS A 251 0.07 -19.78 4.28
C CYS A 251 -0.25 -21.26 4.02
N GLU A 252 0.31 -21.87 2.97
CA GLU A 252 0.13 -23.30 2.68
C GLU A 252 0.92 -24.21 3.63
N VAL A 253 2.06 -23.75 4.15
CA VAL A 253 2.99 -24.59 4.95
C VAL A 253 3.04 -24.23 6.42
N SER A 254 2.36 -23.16 6.83
CA SER A 254 2.41 -22.62 8.19
C SER A 254 1.15 -21.88 8.60
N SER A 255 1.01 -21.68 9.92
CA SER A 255 0.03 -20.79 10.52
C SER A 255 0.66 -19.39 10.65
N VAL A 256 0.80 -18.67 9.53
CA VAL A 256 1.30 -17.30 9.55
C VAL A 256 0.39 -16.45 10.44
N HIS A 257 0.96 -15.76 11.44
CA HIS A 257 0.21 -14.93 12.35
C HIS A 257 -0.09 -13.56 11.76
N ALA A 258 0.89 -12.92 11.09
CA ALA A 258 0.68 -11.65 10.42
C ALA A 258 1.46 -11.55 9.11
N MET A 259 0.90 -10.80 8.17
CA MET A 259 1.53 -10.40 6.93
C MET A 259 1.35 -8.90 6.69
N HIS A 260 2.32 -8.29 6.03
CA HIS A 260 2.24 -6.90 5.57
C HIS A 260 3.24 -6.67 4.44
N ASP A 261 2.86 -5.95 3.39
CA ASP A 261 3.79 -5.53 2.34
C ASP A 261 4.19 -4.06 2.52
N PRO A 262 5.43 -3.79 2.91
CA PRO A 262 5.91 -2.42 3.05
C PRO A 262 5.79 -1.66 1.72
N THR A 263 5.04 -0.57 1.72
CA THR A 263 4.88 0.34 0.58
C THR A 263 5.57 1.68 0.85
N GLU A 264 4.81 2.80 0.87
CA GLU A 264 5.37 4.13 1.14
C GLU A 264 5.96 4.26 2.56
N GLY A 265 7.17 4.83 2.62
CA GLY A 265 7.98 4.89 3.85
C GLY A 265 8.81 3.63 4.07
N GLY A 266 8.76 2.69 3.10
CA GLY A 266 9.60 1.51 3.02
C GLY A 266 9.46 0.55 4.20
N LEU A 267 10.49 -0.25 4.43
CA LEU A 267 10.53 -1.22 5.52
C LEU A 267 10.33 -0.58 6.90
N ILE A 268 10.84 0.64 7.11
CA ILE A 268 10.73 1.31 8.41
C ILE A 268 9.27 1.52 8.77
N ASN A 269 8.49 2.13 7.88
CA ASN A 269 7.07 2.37 8.14
C ASN A 269 6.28 1.07 8.21
N GLY A 270 6.54 0.12 7.31
CA GLY A 270 5.84 -1.18 7.31
C GLY A 270 6.01 -1.96 8.63
N MET A 271 7.21 -1.98 9.22
CA MET A 271 7.40 -2.57 10.54
C MET A 271 6.64 -1.82 11.66
N ILE A 272 6.59 -0.49 11.57
CA ILE A 272 5.88 0.34 12.56
C ILE A 272 4.36 0.14 12.41
N GLU A 273 3.85 0.06 11.19
CA GLU A 273 2.45 -0.23 10.90
C GLU A 273 2.04 -1.60 11.48
N MET A 274 2.85 -2.65 11.25
CA MET A 274 2.62 -3.98 11.85
C MET A 274 2.67 -3.94 13.39
N ALA A 275 3.64 -3.24 13.99
CA ALA A 275 3.74 -3.12 15.45
C ALA A 275 2.54 -2.39 16.05
N TRP A 276 2.00 -1.38 15.36
CA TRP A 276 0.84 -0.63 15.81
C TRP A 276 -0.46 -1.41 15.62
N ALA A 277 -0.61 -2.13 14.52
CA ALA A 277 -1.77 -2.99 14.26
C ALA A 277 -1.86 -4.14 15.29
N SER A 278 -0.73 -4.72 15.67
CA SER A 278 -0.67 -5.86 16.61
C SER A 278 -0.51 -5.49 18.09
N ASP A 279 -0.36 -4.19 18.41
CA ASP A 279 -0.05 -3.68 19.76
C ASP A 279 1.16 -4.40 20.40
N THR A 280 2.25 -4.57 19.62
CA THR A 280 3.45 -5.31 20.04
C THR A 280 4.73 -4.48 19.83
N GLU A 281 5.81 -4.91 20.50
CA GLU A 281 7.16 -4.41 20.22
C GLU A 281 7.84 -5.31 19.18
N ILE A 282 8.48 -4.72 18.19
CA ILE A 282 9.30 -5.43 17.21
C ILE A 282 10.77 -5.09 17.43
N GLU A 283 11.60 -6.11 17.67
CA GLU A 283 13.06 -6.01 17.65
C GLU A 283 13.56 -6.39 16.27
N VAL A 284 14.37 -5.52 15.63
CA VAL A 284 14.91 -5.74 14.28
C VAL A 284 16.40 -5.52 14.20
N ASP A 285 17.11 -6.42 13.52
CA ASP A 285 18.50 -6.32 13.12
C ASP A 285 18.57 -5.88 11.64
N LEU A 286 18.84 -4.60 11.40
CA LEU A 286 18.83 -4.02 10.06
C LEU A 286 19.99 -4.51 9.18
N GLU A 287 21.06 -5.10 9.77
CA GLU A 287 22.17 -5.67 9.00
C GLU A 287 21.76 -6.97 8.27
N LYS A 288 20.67 -7.61 8.72
CA LYS A 288 20.08 -8.81 8.07
C LYS A 288 19.12 -8.49 6.93
N VAL A 289 18.83 -7.21 6.70
CA VAL A 289 17.94 -6.78 5.63
C VAL A 289 18.63 -6.88 4.28
N LEU A 290 18.04 -7.64 3.36
CA LEU A 290 18.53 -7.74 1.99
C LEU A 290 18.25 -6.43 1.23
N ILE A 291 19.31 -5.77 0.77
CA ILE A 291 19.25 -4.61 -0.12
C ILE A 291 20.08 -4.95 -1.36
N TYR A 292 19.44 -4.93 -2.52
CA TYR A 292 20.09 -5.23 -3.80
C TYR A 292 21.16 -4.18 -4.15
N LYS A 293 22.20 -4.59 -4.91
CA LYS A 293 23.29 -3.70 -5.31
C LYS A 293 22.79 -2.50 -6.09
N GLU A 294 21.87 -2.73 -7.00
CA GLU A 294 21.24 -1.69 -7.83
C GLU A 294 20.47 -0.69 -6.95
N SER A 295 19.71 -1.19 -5.97
CA SER A 295 18.97 -0.35 -5.01
C SER A 295 19.92 0.55 -4.21
N ARG A 296 21.01 -0.02 -3.67
CA ARG A 296 22.03 0.76 -2.93
C ARG A 296 22.63 1.87 -3.80
N LEU A 297 23.04 1.50 -5.03
CA LEU A 297 23.66 2.43 -5.96
C LEU A 297 22.72 3.57 -6.34
N LEU A 298 21.50 3.27 -6.77
CA LEU A 298 20.56 4.31 -7.17
C LEU A 298 20.12 5.20 -5.99
N CYS A 299 19.89 4.61 -4.82
CA CYS A 299 19.58 5.38 -3.62
C CYS A 299 20.73 6.32 -3.23
N GLN A 300 21.99 5.87 -3.33
CA GLN A 300 23.17 6.69 -3.05
C GLN A 300 23.24 7.91 -3.98
N GLU A 301 22.95 7.75 -5.27
CA GLU A 301 22.95 8.83 -6.25
C GLU A 301 21.95 9.95 -5.94
N PHE A 302 20.84 9.61 -5.30
CA PHE A 302 19.80 10.57 -4.93
C PHE A 302 19.79 10.91 -3.41
N GLY A 303 20.79 10.47 -2.66
CA GLY A 303 20.88 10.73 -1.20
C GLY A 303 19.69 10.14 -0.42
N MET A 304 19.23 8.95 -0.81
CA MET A 304 18.09 8.28 -0.21
C MET A 304 18.50 7.09 0.65
N ASP A 305 17.71 6.79 1.69
CA ASP A 305 17.84 5.55 2.46
C ASP A 305 16.94 4.47 1.83
N PRO A 306 17.51 3.34 1.34
CA PRO A 306 16.71 2.26 0.78
C PRO A 306 15.74 1.62 1.78
N LEU A 307 15.95 1.78 3.09
CA LEU A 307 15.05 1.28 4.13
C LEU A 307 13.78 2.14 4.27
N GLY A 308 13.85 3.39 3.86
CA GLY A 308 12.73 4.35 3.88
C GLY A 308 12.12 4.62 2.51
N THR A 309 12.57 3.91 1.47
CA THR A 309 12.10 4.06 0.09
C THR A 309 11.04 3.02 -0.21
N ILE A 310 9.98 3.43 -0.93
CA ILE A 310 8.85 2.58 -1.35
C ILE A 310 9.32 1.18 -1.74
N ALA A 311 8.69 0.16 -1.15
CA ALA A 311 9.26 -1.18 -1.11
C ALA A 311 8.30 -2.31 -1.57
N SER A 312 7.25 -2.00 -2.36
CA SER A 312 6.42 -3.08 -2.92
C SER A 312 7.29 -4.17 -3.56
N GLY A 313 6.94 -5.40 -3.26
CA GLY A 313 7.76 -6.59 -3.54
C GLY A 313 8.51 -7.14 -2.32
N ALA A 314 8.67 -6.36 -1.27
CA ALA A 314 9.03 -6.85 0.05
C ALA A 314 7.79 -7.43 0.73
N LEU A 315 7.96 -8.48 1.57
CA LEU A 315 6.89 -9.05 2.36
C LEU A 315 7.41 -9.30 3.78
N LEU A 316 6.74 -8.74 4.76
CA LEU A 316 6.94 -9.04 6.18
C LEU A 316 6.02 -10.17 6.61
N LEU A 317 6.58 -11.13 7.34
CA LEU A 317 5.84 -12.25 7.95
C LEU A 317 6.16 -12.32 9.44
N ALA A 318 5.15 -12.38 10.28
CA ALA A 318 5.28 -12.81 11.68
C ALA A 318 4.87 -14.27 11.78
N VAL A 319 5.78 -15.14 12.20
CA VAL A 319 5.56 -16.58 12.22
C VAL A 319 5.97 -17.22 13.55
N PRO A 320 5.18 -18.17 14.09
CA PRO A 320 5.55 -18.86 15.31
C PRO A 320 6.85 -19.66 15.13
N PRO A 321 7.62 -19.89 16.22
CA PRO A 321 8.87 -20.66 16.17
C PRO A 321 8.73 -22.06 15.57
N SER A 322 7.59 -22.73 15.80
CA SER A 322 7.28 -24.05 15.24
C SER A 322 7.29 -24.08 13.71
N ASP A 323 6.89 -22.98 13.08
CA ASP A 323 6.62 -22.91 11.65
C ASP A 323 7.80 -22.32 10.84
N LEU A 324 8.84 -21.84 11.54
CA LEU A 324 10.01 -21.26 10.89
C LEU A 324 10.70 -22.26 9.93
N MET A 325 10.87 -23.51 10.34
CA MET A 325 11.55 -24.51 9.51
C MET A 325 10.73 -24.94 8.28
N PRO A 326 9.43 -25.23 8.37
CA PRO A 326 8.57 -25.43 7.22
C PRO A 326 8.66 -24.31 6.18
N ILE A 327 8.55 -23.03 6.61
CA ILE A 327 8.66 -21.87 5.72
C ILE A 327 10.05 -21.81 5.06
N ARG A 328 11.13 -21.94 5.83
CA ARG A 328 12.51 -21.94 5.30
C ARG A 328 12.69 -23.00 4.21
N LYS A 329 12.18 -24.22 4.45
CA LYS A 329 12.24 -25.32 3.47
C LYS A 329 11.46 -24.96 2.20
N ALA A 330 10.24 -24.45 2.35
CA ALA A 330 9.38 -24.08 1.22
C ALA A 330 9.97 -22.94 0.38
N PHE A 331 10.48 -21.88 1.01
CA PHE A 331 11.09 -20.76 0.29
C PHE A 331 12.38 -21.17 -0.44
N ARG A 332 13.25 -21.96 0.20
CA ARG A 332 14.44 -22.51 -0.48
C ARG A 332 14.08 -23.37 -1.68
N LYS A 333 13.10 -24.29 -1.55
CA LYS A 333 12.61 -25.13 -2.65
C LYS A 333 12.11 -24.32 -3.83
N ASN A 334 11.52 -23.15 -3.57
CA ASN A 334 10.96 -22.26 -4.58
C ASN A 334 11.92 -21.13 -5.02
N SER A 335 13.18 -21.15 -4.58
CA SER A 335 14.20 -20.11 -4.86
C SER A 335 13.75 -18.70 -4.48
N ILE A 336 12.98 -18.58 -3.39
CA ILE A 336 12.51 -17.29 -2.87
C ILE A 336 13.54 -16.79 -1.83
N PRO A 337 14.18 -15.63 -2.04
CA PRO A 337 15.07 -15.04 -1.03
C PRO A 337 14.28 -14.63 0.21
N PHE A 338 14.85 -14.89 1.39
CA PHE A 338 14.26 -14.45 2.65
C PHE A 338 15.32 -14.41 3.75
N GLY A 339 15.05 -13.64 4.80
CA GLY A 339 15.87 -13.54 6.01
C GLY A 339 15.01 -13.42 7.26
N VAL A 340 15.49 -13.99 8.38
CA VAL A 340 14.92 -13.67 9.70
C VAL A 340 15.60 -12.39 10.16
N ILE A 341 14.86 -11.30 10.16
CA ILE A 341 15.39 -9.96 10.47
C ILE A 341 15.12 -9.54 11.91
N GLY A 342 14.22 -10.22 12.62
CA GLY A 342 13.84 -9.77 13.96
C GLY A 342 12.92 -10.74 14.69
N LYS A 343 12.33 -10.22 15.79
CA LYS A 343 11.38 -10.93 16.64
C LYS A 343 10.31 -9.98 17.16
N VAL A 344 9.12 -10.50 17.34
CA VAL A 344 8.02 -9.81 18.02
C VAL A 344 8.14 -10.06 19.53
N ARG A 345 7.98 -9.01 20.32
CA ARG A 345 8.11 -9.02 21.78
C ARG A 345 6.84 -8.50 22.45
N LYS A 346 6.65 -8.85 23.70
CA LYS A 346 5.71 -8.18 24.57
C LYS A 346 6.27 -6.82 24.96
N GLY A 347 5.57 -5.76 24.66
CA GLY A 347 6.00 -4.39 24.93
C GLY A 347 5.05 -3.38 24.29
N PRO A 348 5.32 -2.09 24.42
CA PRO A 348 4.52 -1.06 23.77
C PRO A 348 4.67 -1.15 22.24
N ALA A 349 3.65 -0.72 21.51
CA ALA A 349 3.62 -0.72 20.06
C ALA A 349 4.72 0.20 19.48
N ARG A 350 5.87 -0.38 19.17
CA ARG A 350 7.06 0.30 18.62
C ARG A 350 8.03 -0.66 17.96
N VAL A 351 8.99 -0.13 17.22
CA VAL A 351 10.08 -0.89 16.61
C VAL A 351 11.42 -0.47 17.19
N LEU A 352 12.20 -1.43 17.66
CA LEU A 352 13.57 -1.23 18.17
C LEU A 352 14.56 -1.82 17.18
N ARG A 353 15.43 -0.97 16.60
CA ARG A 353 16.66 -1.45 15.97
C ARG A 353 17.58 -1.96 17.06
N ILE A 354 18.04 -3.20 16.89
CA ILE A 354 19.02 -3.84 17.78
C ILE A 354 20.37 -3.93 17.06
N ASP A 355 21.43 -3.47 17.69
CA ASP A 355 22.81 -3.61 17.21
C ASP A 355 23.75 -3.88 18.41
N PRO A 356 25.04 -4.23 18.19
CA PRO A 356 25.99 -4.51 19.28
C PRO A 356 26.20 -3.36 20.28
N LYS A 357 25.79 -2.13 19.91
CA LYS A 357 25.92 -0.93 20.77
C LYS A 357 24.68 -0.69 21.62
N GLY A 358 23.61 -1.45 21.41
CA GLY A 358 22.34 -1.34 22.15
C GLY A 358 21.11 -1.33 21.27
N SER A 359 20.03 -0.72 21.78
CA SER A 359 18.76 -0.59 21.05
C SER A 359 18.41 0.86 20.81
N LYS A 360 17.80 1.15 19.67
CA LYS A 360 17.29 2.48 19.30
C LYS A 360 15.90 2.35 18.67
N GLU A 361 14.96 3.14 19.18
CA GLU A 361 13.61 3.18 18.61
C GLU A 361 13.62 3.82 17.21
N LEU A 362 13.02 3.13 16.24
CA LEU A 362 12.74 3.68 14.92
C LEU A 362 11.46 4.53 14.98
N LYS A 363 11.51 5.69 14.35
CA LYS A 363 10.36 6.60 14.25
C LYS A 363 9.76 6.55 12.85
N PRO A 364 8.43 6.72 12.72
CA PRO A 364 7.80 6.81 11.41
C PRO A 364 8.44 7.91 10.56
N LEU A 365 8.71 7.58 9.30
CA LEU A 365 9.15 8.56 8.33
C LEU A 365 7.93 9.40 7.92
N PRO A 366 8.05 10.73 7.99
CA PRO A 366 6.92 11.61 7.64
C PRO A 366 6.66 11.67 6.13
N ARG A 367 7.60 11.16 5.32
CA ARG A 367 7.59 11.21 3.87
C ARG A 367 8.46 10.08 3.33
N ASP A 368 8.03 9.46 2.22
CA ASP A 368 8.83 8.47 1.51
C ASP A 368 10.10 9.09 0.91
N GLU A 369 11.19 8.36 0.97
CA GLU A 369 12.48 8.78 0.42
C GLU A 369 12.43 8.95 -1.11
N ILE A 370 11.58 8.19 -1.83
CA ILE A 370 11.43 8.29 -3.29
C ILE A 370 11.07 9.69 -3.76
N LEU A 371 10.41 10.47 -2.91
CA LEU A 371 9.98 11.82 -3.27
C LEU A 371 11.14 12.79 -3.48
N LYS A 372 12.35 12.45 -3.00
CA LYS A 372 13.58 13.23 -3.28
C LYS A 372 13.93 13.30 -4.76
N ILE A 373 13.47 12.34 -5.58
CA ILE A 373 13.70 12.43 -7.03
C ILE A 373 12.80 13.46 -7.73
N TYR A 374 11.79 13.99 -7.04
CA TYR A 374 10.87 15.00 -7.55
C TYR A 374 11.07 16.38 -6.90
N ASP A 375 11.89 16.48 -5.84
CA ASP A 375 12.31 17.75 -5.24
C ASP A 375 13.37 18.42 -6.14
#